data_ad2553aa62c184c9741ab968743a9fda
#
_entry.id   ad2553aa62c184c9741ab968743a9fda
#
_cell.length_a   1.000
_cell.length_b   1.000
_cell.length_c   1.000
_cell.angle_alpha   90.00
_cell.angle_beta   90.00
_cell.angle_gamma   90.00
#
_symmetry.space_group_name_H-M   'P 1'
#
loop_
_entity.id
_entity.type
_entity.pdbx_description
1 polymer ?
#
loop_
_entity_poly.entity_id
_entity_poly.type
_entity_poly.pdbx_seq_one_letter_code
_entity_poly.pdbx_strand_id
1 'polypeptide(L)'
;MPEPVKSAFPALAASAKAVAPEQFAALTRIPILILYGDFIAKRLSKNVGQDKWRTEQEMAGHFVRRINARGGDATLVKLPDIGIRGNSHFLMQERNNGEIADLIDKWLRSKGLAGR
;
A
#
# COMPACT_ATOMS: atom_id res chain seq x y z
N MET A 1 15.62 -9.11 -2.52
CA MET A 1 14.94 -9.10 -1.20
C MET A 1 14.66 -7.67 -0.78
N PRO A 2 13.45 -7.40 -0.31
CA PRO A 2 13.19 -6.09 0.26
C PRO A 2 13.99 -5.88 1.55
N GLU A 3 14.23 -4.62 1.89
CA GLU A 3 14.90 -4.30 3.14
C GLU A 3 14.06 -4.76 4.34
N PRO A 4 14.70 -5.18 5.43
CA PRO A 4 13.94 -5.56 6.62
C PRO A 4 13.18 -4.38 7.20
N VAL A 5 11.94 -4.61 7.59
CA VAL A 5 11.09 -3.62 8.24
C VAL A 5 11.22 -3.81 9.75
N LYS A 6 11.55 -2.74 10.45
CA LYS A 6 11.68 -2.77 11.91
C LYS A 6 10.31 -2.64 12.57
N SER A 7 10.11 -3.41 13.61
CA SER A 7 8.90 -3.34 14.42
C SER A 7 9.26 -3.44 15.91
N ALA A 8 8.43 -2.80 16.75
CA ALA A 8 8.48 -2.99 18.20
C ALA A 8 8.04 -4.41 18.59
N PHE A 9 7.41 -5.14 17.67
CA PHE A 9 6.90 -6.50 17.88
C PHE A 9 7.57 -7.41 16.84
N PRO A 10 8.66 -8.10 17.18
CA PRO A 10 9.43 -8.90 16.20
C PRO A 10 8.58 -9.90 15.42
N ALA A 11 7.53 -10.45 16.05
CA ALA A 11 6.66 -11.41 15.36
C ALA A 11 5.94 -10.79 14.17
N LEU A 12 5.66 -9.49 14.18
CA LEU A 12 5.02 -8.81 13.04
C LEU A 12 5.95 -8.75 11.85
N ALA A 13 7.20 -8.39 12.07
CA ALA A 13 8.20 -8.35 11.00
C ALA A 13 8.50 -9.76 10.49
N ALA A 14 8.57 -10.75 11.40
CA ALA A 14 8.84 -12.12 11.05
C ALA A 14 7.72 -12.79 10.26
N SER A 15 6.50 -12.25 10.31
CA SER A 15 5.36 -12.77 9.54
C SER A 15 5.42 -12.42 8.05
N ALA A 16 6.31 -11.53 7.64
CA ALA A 16 6.46 -11.15 6.24
C ALA A 16 6.96 -12.34 5.42
N LYS A 17 6.35 -12.54 4.25
CA LYS A 17 6.69 -13.64 3.36
C LYS A 17 7.41 -13.14 2.12
N ALA A 18 8.42 -13.88 1.70
CA ALA A 18 9.10 -13.61 0.44
C ALA A 18 8.22 -14.06 -0.72
N VAL A 19 8.20 -13.26 -1.78
CA VAL A 19 7.49 -13.59 -3.02
C VAL A 19 8.44 -14.38 -3.93
N ALA A 20 7.97 -15.48 -4.50
CA ALA A 20 8.77 -16.27 -5.42
C ALA A 20 9.15 -15.45 -6.66
N PRO A 21 10.35 -15.65 -7.24
CA PRO A 21 10.81 -14.86 -8.38
C PRO A 21 9.84 -14.83 -9.56
N GLU A 22 9.20 -15.95 -9.91
CA GLU A 22 8.25 -16.02 -11.03
C GLU A 22 6.97 -15.23 -10.71
N GLN A 23 6.51 -15.28 -9.48
CA GLN A 23 5.35 -14.50 -9.03
C GLN A 23 5.67 -13.01 -9.05
N PHE A 24 6.84 -12.64 -8.60
CA PHE A 24 7.30 -11.25 -8.63
C PHE A 24 7.39 -10.75 -10.06
N ALA A 25 7.95 -11.54 -10.96
CA ALA A 25 8.06 -11.18 -12.38
C ALA A 25 6.67 -10.95 -13.00
N ALA A 26 5.68 -11.79 -12.66
CA ALA A 26 4.31 -11.62 -13.13
C ALA A 26 3.72 -10.29 -12.67
N LEU A 27 4.01 -9.87 -11.43
CA LEU A 27 3.50 -8.62 -10.88
C LEU A 27 4.08 -7.39 -11.57
N THR A 28 5.24 -7.49 -12.21
CA THR A 28 5.80 -6.37 -12.97
C THR A 28 5.07 -6.12 -14.28
N ARG A 29 4.15 -7.00 -14.69
CA ARG A 29 3.43 -6.89 -15.96
C ARG A 29 2.05 -6.28 -15.84
N ILE A 30 1.61 -5.97 -14.63
CA ILE A 30 0.29 -5.38 -14.37
C ILE A 30 0.43 -4.09 -13.58
N PRO A 31 -0.43 -3.10 -13.82
CA PRO A 31 -0.48 -1.92 -12.96
C PRO A 31 -1.01 -2.29 -11.58
N ILE A 32 -0.42 -1.73 -10.54
CA ILE A 32 -0.79 -2.01 -9.16
C ILE A 32 -1.04 -0.69 -8.44
N LEU A 33 -2.17 -0.58 -7.76
CA LEU A 33 -2.49 0.55 -6.90
C LEU A 33 -2.70 0.08 -5.48
N ILE A 34 -1.97 0.67 -4.55
CA ILE A 34 -2.11 0.39 -3.12
C ILE A 34 -2.55 1.68 -2.44
N LEU A 35 -3.67 1.63 -1.71
CA LEU A 35 -4.22 2.76 -0.99
C LEU A 35 -4.16 2.51 0.51
N TYR A 36 -3.69 3.49 1.26
CA TYR A 36 -3.75 3.48 2.72
C TYR A 36 -4.49 4.70 3.22
N GLY A 37 -5.29 4.50 4.28
CA GLY A 37 -6.03 5.56 4.93
C GLY A 37 -5.18 6.38 5.90
N ASP A 38 -5.87 7.04 6.81
CA ASP A 38 -5.25 7.88 7.85
C ASP A 38 -4.98 7.05 9.11
N PHE A 39 -4.48 7.70 10.14
CA PHE A 39 -4.26 7.13 11.47
C PHE A 39 -3.23 6.01 11.54
N ILE A 40 -2.28 6.00 10.61
CA ILE A 40 -1.17 5.04 10.63
C ILE A 40 0.03 5.71 11.28
N ALA A 41 0.59 5.07 12.30
CA ALA A 41 1.76 5.59 13.01
C ALA A 41 2.95 5.76 12.06
N LYS A 42 3.71 6.83 12.25
CA LYS A 42 4.90 7.11 11.43
C LYS A 42 6.17 6.54 12.03
N ARG A 43 6.13 6.14 13.30
CA ARG A 43 7.27 5.62 14.05
C ARG A 43 6.89 4.33 14.75
N LEU A 44 7.89 3.58 15.19
CA LEU A 44 7.69 2.39 16.00
C LEU A 44 6.71 2.71 17.14
N SER A 45 5.72 1.84 17.31
CA SER A 45 4.68 2.00 18.32
C SER A 45 4.63 0.78 19.22
N LYS A 46 4.39 1.00 20.51
CA LYS A 46 4.16 -0.09 21.45
C LYS A 46 2.73 -0.62 21.40
N ASN A 47 1.84 0.05 20.66
CA ASN A 47 0.50 -0.45 20.37
C ASN A 47 0.60 -1.43 19.23
N VAL A 48 0.26 -2.71 19.44
CA VAL A 48 0.44 -3.77 18.45
C VAL A 48 -0.36 -3.52 17.17
N GLY A 49 -1.58 -3.01 17.29
CA GLY A 49 -2.41 -2.72 16.13
C GLY A 49 -1.83 -1.59 15.28
N GLN A 50 -1.41 -0.50 15.91
CA GLN A 50 -0.79 0.61 15.20
C GLN A 50 0.54 0.20 14.56
N ASP A 51 1.36 -0.57 15.27
CA ASP A 51 2.64 -0.99 14.73
C ASP A 51 2.47 -1.97 13.58
N LYS A 52 1.43 -2.81 13.63
CA LYS A 52 1.10 -3.70 12.53
C LYS A 52 0.80 -2.92 11.24
N TRP A 53 -0.09 -1.92 11.30
CA TRP A 53 -0.43 -1.11 10.13
C TRP A 53 0.75 -0.31 9.62
N ARG A 54 1.55 0.25 10.53
CA ARG A 54 2.78 0.95 10.16
C ARG A 54 3.74 0.03 9.42
N THR A 55 3.93 -1.18 9.96
CA THR A 55 4.84 -2.17 9.37
C THR A 55 4.35 -2.59 7.99
N GLU A 56 3.05 -2.86 7.83
CA GLU A 56 2.48 -3.23 6.54
C GLU A 56 2.62 -2.11 5.51
N GLN A 57 2.39 -0.86 5.91
CA GLN A 57 2.55 0.28 5.01
C GLN A 57 4.00 0.45 4.57
N GLU A 58 4.95 0.27 5.49
CA GLU A 58 6.37 0.36 5.18
C GLU A 58 6.78 -0.75 4.20
N MET A 59 6.28 -1.97 4.41
CA MET A 59 6.52 -3.08 3.48
C MET A 59 5.91 -2.81 2.11
N ALA A 60 4.73 -2.21 2.06
CA ALA A 60 4.11 -1.81 0.80
C ALA A 60 5.00 -0.82 0.04
N GLY A 61 5.63 0.12 0.75
CA GLY A 61 6.58 1.05 0.15
C GLY A 61 7.78 0.34 -0.46
N HIS A 62 8.36 -0.63 0.26
CA HIS A 62 9.44 -1.45 -0.26
C HIS A 62 9.01 -2.24 -1.49
N PHE A 63 7.83 -2.84 -1.43
CA PHE A 63 7.27 -3.61 -2.55
C PHE A 63 7.13 -2.75 -3.80
N VAL A 64 6.54 -1.57 -3.66
CA VAL A 64 6.34 -0.64 -4.78
C VAL A 64 7.69 -0.25 -5.41
N ARG A 65 8.68 0.06 -4.58
CA ARG A 65 10.01 0.43 -5.09
C ARG A 65 10.67 -0.72 -5.84
N ARG A 66 10.53 -1.95 -5.34
CA ARG A 66 11.11 -3.13 -6.00
C ARG A 66 10.43 -3.44 -7.32
N ILE A 67 9.10 -3.37 -7.36
CA ILE A 67 8.33 -3.58 -8.60
C ILE A 67 8.77 -2.56 -9.66
N ASN A 68 8.84 -1.29 -9.28
CA ASN A 68 9.20 -0.22 -10.22
C ASN A 68 10.65 -0.30 -10.66
N ALA A 69 11.55 -0.74 -9.78
CA ALA A 69 12.96 -0.95 -10.12
C ALA A 69 13.15 -2.06 -11.15
N ARG A 70 12.18 -2.97 -11.28
CA ARG A 70 12.20 -4.07 -12.26
C ARG A 70 11.33 -3.79 -13.47
N GLY A 71 11.00 -2.53 -13.71
CA GLY A 71 10.21 -2.12 -14.87
C GLY A 71 8.71 -2.26 -14.71
N GLY A 72 8.23 -2.48 -13.50
CA GLY A 72 6.80 -2.56 -13.22
C GLY A 72 6.16 -1.19 -13.03
N ASP A 73 4.88 -1.19 -12.71
CA ASP A 73 4.07 0.01 -12.54
C ASP A 73 3.21 -0.12 -11.29
N ALA A 74 3.78 0.21 -10.16
CA ALA A 74 3.09 0.18 -8.88
C ALA A 74 3.06 1.58 -8.27
N THR A 75 1.92 1.93 -7.69
CA THR A 75 1.71 3.23 -7.05
C THR A 75 1.18 3.00 -5.64
N LEU A 76 1.81 3.66 -4.68
CA LEU A 76 1.35 3.68 -3.29
C LEU A 76 0.80 5.08 -3.01
N VAL A 77 -0.47 5.15 -2.63
CA VAL A 77 -1.11 6.41 -2.24
C VAL A 77 -1.47 6.34 -0.76
N LYS A 78 -0.93 7.24 0.01
CA LYS A 78 -1.33 7.49 1.39
C LYS A 78 -2.30 8.66 1.34
N LEU A 79 -3.58 8.41 1.61
CA LEU A 79 -4.62 9.41 1.43
C LEU A 79 -4.33 10.75 2.11
N PRO A 80 -3.76 10.79 3.34
CA PRO A 80 -3.41 12.08 3.93
C PRO A 80 -2.41 12.89 3.11
N ASP A 81 -1.53 12.24 2.36
CA ASP A 81 -0.52 12.93 1.54
C ASP A 81 -1.15 13.69 0.36
N ILE A 82 -2.35 13.30 -0.06
CA ILE A 82 -3.10 14.00 -1.11
C ILE A 82 -4.28 14.79 -0.57
N GLY A 83 -4.28 15.06 0.74
CA GLY A 83 -5.27 15.91 1.38
C GLY A 83 -6.56 15.21 1.81
N ILE A 84 -6.66 13.90 1.66
CA ILE A 84 -7.83 13.12 2.10
C ILE A 84 -7.52 12.56 3.48
N ARG A 85 -8.16 13.12 4.50
CA ARG A 85 -7.89 12.76 5.90
C ARG A 85 -9.10 12.17 6.57
N GLY A 86 -8.87 11.44 7.66
CA GLY A 86 -9.90 10.88 8.50
C GLY A 86 -10.41 9.51 8.08
N ASN A 87 -9.91 8.95 6.99
CA ASN A 87 -10.31 7.62 6.56
C ASN A 87 -9.67 6.54 7.41
N SER A 88 -10.48 5.58 7.85
CA SER A 88 -9.97 4.37 8.48
C SER A 88 -9.40 3.41 7.43
N HIS A 89 -9.02 2.21 7.88
CA HIS A 89 -8.53 1.17 6.97
C HIS A 89 -9.63 0.58 6.09
N PHE A 90 -10.89 0.88 6.38
CA PHE A 90 -12.04 0.40 5.62
C PHE A 90 -12.56 1.52 4.72
N LEU A 91 -11.78 1.88 3.71
CA LEU A 91 -12.02 3.05 2.86
C LEU A 91 -13.41 3.06 2.22
N MET A 92 -13.90 1.91 1.81
CA MET A 92 -15.19 1.81 1.11
C MET A 92 -16.39 1.95 2.03
N GLN A 93 -16.19 1.89 3.35
CA GLN A 93 -17.24 2.05 4.34
C GLN A 93 -17.35 3.46 4.89
N GLU A 94 -16.45 4.34 4.49
CA GLU A 94 -16.44 5.71 4.96
C GLU A 94 -17.42 6.59 4.19
N ARG A 95 -17.79 7.74 4.79
CA ARG A 95 -18.74 8.68 4.16
C ARG A 95 -18.24 9.25 2.83
N ASN A 96 -16.92 9.32 2.67
CA ASN A 96 -16.30 9.83 1.45
C ASN A 96 -15.98 8.71 0.46
N ASN A 97 -16.66 7.57 0.54
CA ASN A 97 -16.35 6.42 -0.34
C ASN A 97 -16.49 6.77 -1.82
N GLY A 98 -17.37 7.70 -2.18
CA GLY A 98 -17.48 8.19 -3.56
C GLY A 98 -16.19 8.88 -4.03
N GLU A 99 -15.57 9.67 -3.16
CA GLU A 99 -14.29 10.31 -3.45
C GLU A 99 -13.18 9.29 -3.66
N ILE A 100 -13.17 8.24 -2.84
CA ILE A 100 -12.21 7.14 -2.97
C ILE A 100 -12.45 6.39 -4.29
N ALA A 101 -13.72 6.11 -4.61
CA ALA A 101 -14.08 5.46 -5.88
C ALA A 101 -13.64 6.29 -7.09
N ASP A 102 -13.80 7.61 -7.02
CA ASP A 102 -13.35 8.51 -8.09
C ASP A 102 -11.84 8.48 -8.26
N LEU A 103 -11.10 8.41 -7.16
CA LEU A 103 -9.65 8.29 -7.19
C LEU A 103 -9.23 7.00 -7.90
N ILE A 104 -9.87 5.88 -7.57
CA ILE A 104 -9.60 4.59 -8.21
C ILE A 104 -9.97 4.65 -9.68
N ASP A 105 -11.11 5.24 -10.02
CA ASP A 105 -11.54 5.37 -11.42
C ASP A 105 -10.54 6.19 -12.24
N LYS A 106 -10.06 7.30 -11.71
CA LYS A 106 -9.03 8.10 -12.38
C LYS A 106 -7.76 7.30 -12.62
N TRP A 107 -7.34 6.52 -11.64
CA TRP A 107 -6.17 5.68 -11.79
C TRP A 107 -6.38 4.63 -12.87
N LEU A 108 -7.54 3.95 -12.86
CA LEU A 108 -7.88 2.96 -13.89
C LEU A 108 -7.86 3.59 -15.29
N ARG A 109 -8.44 4.79 -15.42
CA ARG A 109 -8.44 5.50 -16.72
C ARG A 109 -7.02 5.85 -17.16
N SER A 110 -6.18 6.27 -16.23
CA SER A 110 -4.79 6.61 -16.55
C SER A 110 -3.99 5.41 -17.06
N LYS A 111 -4.42 4.19 -16.70
CA LYS A 111 -3.80 2.94 -17.17
C LYS A 111 -4.53 2.30 -18.36
N GLY A 112 -5.56 2.95 -18.88
CA GLY A 112 -6.36 2.41 -19.97
C GLY A 112 -7.21 1.20 -19.57
N LEU A 113 -7.52 1.05 -18.28
CA LEU A 113 -8.22 -0.11 -17.74
C LEU A 113 -9.72 0.14 -17.50
N ALA A 114 -10.15 1.40 -17.37
CA ALA A 114 -11.57 1.73 -17.29
C ALA A 114 -12.09 1.84 -18.73
N GLY A 115 -12.79 0.86 -19.18
CA GLY A 115 -13.26 0.80 -20.54
C GLY A 115 -14.21 1.95 -20.88
N ARG A 116 -13.79 2.95 -21.55
CA ARG A 116 -14.57 4.13 -21.95
C ARG A 116 -14.77 5.13 -20.86
#